data_6436c15f1214b556e1192bb7cb82cb0f
#
_entry.id   6436c15f1214b556e1192bb7cb82cb0f
#
_cell.length_a   1.000
_cell.length_b   1.000
_cell.length_c   1.000
_cell.angle_alpha   90.00
_cell.angle_beta   90.00
_cell.angle_gamma   90.00
#
_symmetry.space_group_name_H-M   'P 1'
#
loop_
_entity.id
_entity.type
_entity.pdbx_description
1 polymer ?
#
loop_
_entity_poly.entity_id
_entity_poly.type
_entity_poly.pdbx_seq_one_letter_code
_entity_poly.pdbx_strand_id
1 'polypeptide(L)' 'MEIKIIRKIDDMGRIVIPKDVRRTLGISAGDELEVSVINGAVVLKKSEARENEN' A
#
# COMPACT_ATOMS: atom_id res chain seq x y z
N MET A 1 -13.62 3.64 -10.88
CA MET A 1 -13.21 2.36 -11.52
C MET A 1 -12.41 1.51 -10.54
N GLU A 2 -12.72 0.25 -10.47
CA GLU A 2 -12.00 -0.67 -9.59
C GLU A 2 -10.87 -1.36 -10.31
N ILE A 3 -9.79 -1.58 -9.57
CA ILE A 3 -8.69 -2.39 -10.05
C ILE A 3 -8.68 -3.66 -9.23
N LYS A 4 -8.80 -4.80 -9.90
CA LYS A 4 -8.76 -6.08 -9.23
C LYS A 4 -7.59 -6.88 -9.76
N ILE A 5 -6.60 -7.06 -8.92
CA ILE A 5 -5.41 -7.79 -9.27
C ILE A 5 -5.16 -8.81 -8.18
N ILE A 6 -4.95 -10.05 -8.58
CA ILE A 6 -4.74 -11.12 -7.62
C ILE A 6 -3.24 -11.32 -7.44
N ARG A 7 -2.81 -11.27 -6.19
CA ARG A 7 -1.42 -11.50 -5.84
C ARG A 7 -1.33 -12.53 -4.74
N LYS A 8 -0.25 -13.27 -4.70
CA LYS A 8 -0.04 -14.25 -3.65
C LYS A 8 0.83 -13.65 -2.57
N ILE A 9 0.47 -13.93 -1.34
CA ILE A 9 1.34 -13.58 -0.21
C ILE A 9 2.41 -14.66 -0.10
N ASP A 10 3.66 -14.27 0.17
CA ASP A 10 4.74 -15.23 0.28
C ASP A 10 4.86 -15.71 1.72
N ASP A 11 5.84 -16.59 1.97
CA ASP A 11 5.98 -17.19 3.29
C ASP A 11 6.59 -16.23 4.31
N MET A 12 7.05 -15.07 3.87
CA MET A 12 7.50 -14.02 4.76
C MET A 12 6.41 -13.01 5.03
N GLY A 13 5.21 -13.24 4.51
CA GLY A 13 4.11 -12.31 4.72
C GLY A 13 4.14 -11.12 3.79
N ARG A 14 4.82 -11.21 2.65
CA ARG A 14 4.98 -10.08 1.75
C ARG A 14 4.13 -10.28 0.51
N ILE A 15 3.70 -9.18 -0.04
CA ILE A 15 2.94 -9.15 -1.28
C ILE A 15 3.44 -7.99 -2.11
N VAL A 16 3.48 -8.18 -3.43
CA VAL A 16 3.93 -7.12 -4.32
C VAL A 16 2.74 -6.23 -4.66
N ILE A 17 2.94 -4.93 -4.51
CA ILE A 17 1.95 -3.97 -4.95
C ILE A 17 2.22 -3.70 -6.43
N PRO A 18 1.26 -4.02 -7.31
CA PRO A 18 1.50 -3.89 -8.74
C PRO A 18 1.83 -2.45 -9.13
N LYS A 19 2.59 -2.34 -10.20
CA LYS A 19 3.04 -1.04 -10.66
C LYS A 19 1.90 -0.08 -10.95
N ASP A 20 0.82 -0.58 -11.53
CA ASP A 20 -0.32 0.28 -11.85
C ASP A 20 -0.96 0.84 -10.60
N VAL A 21 -1.04 0.02 -9.55
CA VAL A 21 -1.60 0.48 -8.28
C VAL A 21 -0.69 1.52 -7.66
N ARG A 22 0.62 1.29 -7.70
CA ARG A 22 1.57 2.26 -7.15
C ARG A 22 1.46 3.60 -7.88
N ARG A 23 1.32 3.54 -9.20
CA ARG A 23 1.21 4.75 -9.99
C ARG A 23 -0.08 5.49 -9.67
N THR A 24 -1.18 4.76 -9.55
CA THR A 24 -2.47 5.36 -9.24
C THR A 24 -2.45 6.05 -7.89
N LEU A 25 -1.76 5.45 -6.92
CA LEU A 25 -1.69 6.01 -5.57
C LEU A 25 -0.55 7.01 -5.41
N GLY A 26 0.31 7.11 -6.39
CA GLY A 26 1.45 8.03 -6.31
C GLY A 26 2.50 7.60 -5.31
N ILE A 27 2.70 6.30 -5.14
CA ILE A 27 3.68 5.81 -4.17
C ILE A 27 4.90 5.28 -4.88
N SER A 28 6.03 5.46 -4.23
CA SER A 28 7.33 5.11 -4.77
C SER A 28 8.16 4.44 -3.71
N ALA A 29 9.28 3.87 -4.14
CA ALA A 29 10.19 3.22 -3.21
C ALA A 29 10.61 4.20 -2.13
N GLY A 30 10.61 3.77 -0.90
CA GLY A 30 10.98 4.60 0.23
C GLY A 30 9.83 5.34 0.87
N ASP A 31 8.69 5.40 0.21
CA ASP A 31 7.53 6.05 0.81
C ASP A 31 7.03 5.24 1.99
N GLU A 32 6.54 5.93 2.98
CA GLU A 32 5.94 5.29 4.13
C GLU A 32 4.45 5.15 3.92
N LEU A 33 3.94 3.98 4.22
CA LEU A 33 2.53 3.70 4.04
C LEU A 33 1.91 3.31 5.36
N GLU A 34 0.69 3.77 5.57
CA GLU A 34 -0.11 3.33 6.69
C GLU A 34 -0.89 2.09 6.28
N VAL A 35 -0.88 1.10 7.12
CA VAL A 35 -1.58 -0.16 6.87
C VAL A 35 -2.68 -0.29 7.91
N SER A 36 -3.90 -0.46 7.44
CA SER A 36 -5.06 -0.64 8.33
C SER A 36 -5.85 -1.85 7.89
N VAL A 37 -6.62 -2.40 8.81
CA VAL A 37 -7.55 -3.48 8.49
C VAL A 37 -8.96 -2.97 8.76
N ILE A 38 -9.79 -2.95 7.74
CA ILE A 38 -11.14 -2.44 7.84
C ILE A 38 -12.05 -3.43 7.14
N ASN A 39 -13.00 -3.98 7.90
CA ASN A 39 -13.99 -4.90 7.33
C ASN A 39 -13.38 -6.04 6.52
N GLY A 40 -12.30 -6.62 7.04
CA GLY A 40 -11.66 -7.74 6.37
C GLY A 40 -10.79 -7.36 5.20
N ALA A 41 -10.52 -6.09 5.01
CA ALA A 41 -9.68 -5.62 3.91
C ALA A 41 -8.45 -4.93 4.46
N VAL A 42 -7.36 -5.05 3.74
CA VAL A 42 -6.14 -4.30 4.05
C VAL A 42 -6.20 -3.00 3.26
N VAL A 43 -6.04 -1.89 3.95
CA VAL A 43 -6.04 -0.57 3.33
C VAL A 43 -4.65 0.02 3.48
N LEU A 44 -4.09 0.44 2.36
CA LEU A 44 -2.78 1.08 2.33
C LEU A 44 -2.95 2.51 1.85
N LYS A 45 -2.33 3.44 2.54
CA LYS A 45 -2.32 4.81 2.04
C LYS A 45 -1.02 5.47 2.45
N LYS A 46 -0.64 6.50 1.73
CA LYS A 46 0.59 7.21 2.06
C LYS A 46 0.48 7.81 3.44
N SER A 47 1.54 7.65 4.21
CA SER A 47 1.57 8.21 5.54
C SER A 47 1.65 9.73 5.47
N GLU A 48 0.86 10.40 6.25
CA GLU A 48 0.92 11.83 6.40
C GLU A 48 1.37 12.21 7.79
N ALA A 49 1.76 11.22 8.54
CA ALA A 49 2.12 11.44 9.94
C ALA A 49 3.49 12.03 10.11
N ARG A 50 4.25 12.14 9.08
CA ARG A 50 5.57 12.63 9.25
C ARG A 50 5.60 14.09 9.42
N GLU A 51 5.68 14.42 9.56
CA GLU A 51 5.89 15.51 9.63
C GLU A 51 6.80 16.06 10.01
N ASN A 52 6.92 16.09 10.10
CA ASN A 52 7.52 16.56 10.39
C ASN A 52 8.35 16.83 10.81
N GLU A 53 8.44 16.78 10.79
CA GLU A 53 9.10 16.92 11.15
C GLU A 53 9.86 17.47 11.23
N ASN A 54 10.11 17.87 11.34
CA ASN A 54 10.70 18.37 11.54
C ASN A 54 11.05 18.60 11.70
#